data_76993f646521b015f36cc93b901696c6
#
_entry.id   76993f646521b015f36cc93b901696c6
#
_cell.length_a   1.000
_cell.length_b   1.000
_cell.length_c   1.000
_cell.angle_alpha   90.00
_cell.angle_beta   90.00
_cell.angle_gamma   90.00
#
_symmetry.space_group_name_H-M   'P 1'
#
loop_
_entity.id
_entity.type
_entity.pdbx_description
1 polymer ?
#
loop_
_entity_poly.entity_id
_entity_poly.type
_entity_poly.pdbx_seq_one_letter_code
_entity_poly.pdbx_strand_id
1 'polypeptide(L)'
;MVDIRRAWIIAEKELRGLASEKTILLAVLLQLFIALFSSFLMVGLSAMYDPSAYGRVSGVEYGIGISGNDSVLLELLEREPSFRPYRMDLSVALGALKERKLAAVIWTSDVAPDAEDPVTATLYTIRNDIQSAVIEVKIKDVLLKY
;
A
#
# COMPACT_ATOMS: atom_id res chain seq x y z
N MET A 1 -42.67 -0.44 35.30
CA MET A 1 -42.36 -0.94 33.94
C MET A 1 -42.47 0.23 32.98
N VAL A 2 -41.35 0.63 32.38
CA VAL A 2 -41.38 1.67 31.37
C VAL A 2 -42.01 1.07 30.12
N ASP A 3 -43.06 1.70 29.62
CA ASP A 3 -43.82 1.23 28.47
C ASP A 3 -42.99 1.52 27.21
N ILE A 4 -42.25 0.51 26.75
CA ILE A 4 -41.28 0.59 25.60
C ILE A 4 -41.97 1.19 24.37
N ARG A 5 -43.26 0.91 24.21
CA ARG A 5 -44.04 1.44 23.09
C ARG A 5 -44.24 2.94 23.18
N ARG A 6 -44.46 3.49 24.37
CA ARG A 6 -44.52 4.96 24.57
C ARG A 6 -43.18 5.63 24.39
N ALA A 7 -42.14 5.00 24.91
CA ALA A 7 -40.76 5.51 24.69
C ALA A 7 -40.40 5.58 23.21
N TRP A 8 -40.80 4.57 22.42
CA TRP A 8 -40.54 4.56 20.98
C TRP A 8 -41.32 5.68 20.24
N ILE A 9 -42.57 5.91 20.56
CA ILE A 9 -43.38 6.97 19.92
C ILE A 9 -42.81 8.36 20.24
N ILE A 10 -42.34 8.56 21.47
CA ILE A 10 -41.67 9.82 21.84
C ILE A 10 -40.36 10.00 21.09
N ALA A 11 -39.52 8.97 21.03
CA ALA A 11 -38.26 8.99 20.31
C ALA A 11 -38.46 9.28 18.82
N GLU A 12 -39.44 8.68 18.18
CA GLU A 12 -39.78 8.92 16.77
C GLU A 12 -40.20 10.37 16.52
N LYS A 13 -41.04 10.92 17.41
CA LYS A 13 -41.50 12.31 17.33
C LYS A 13 -40.31 13.28 17.48
N GLU A 14 -39.44 13.04 18.46
CA GLU A 14 -38.24 13.89 18.69
C GLU A 14 -37.27 13.79 17.54
N LEU A 15 -37.01 12.61 16.99
CA LEU A 15 -36.16 12.41 15.81
C LEU A 15 -36.71 13.15 14.60
N ARG A 16 -38.02 13.13 14.35
CA ARG A 16 -38.64 13.90 13.26
C ARG A 16 -38.52 15.41 13.48
N GLY A 17 -38.67 15.86 14.75
CA GLY A 17 -38.46 17.25 15.12
C GLY A 17 -37.03 17.70 14.84
N LEU A 18 -36.03 16.92 15.27
CA LEU A 18 -34.61 17.17 15.04
C LEU A 18 -34.27 17.18 13.54
N ALA A 19 -34.82 16.24 12.77
CA ALA A 19 -34.61 16.17 11.32
C ALA A 19 -35.24 17.33 10.54
N SER A 20 -36.25 18.01 11.10
CA SER A 20 -36.88 19.18 10.49
C SER A 20 -36.10 20.48 10.74
N GLU A 21 -35.23 20.51 11.75
CA GLU A 21 -34.37 21.66 12.05
C GLU A 21 -33.12 21.67 11.17
N LYS A 22 -33.13 22.52 10.14
CA LYS A 22 -32.03 22.63 9.17
C LYS A 22 -30.68 22.92 9.82
N THR A 23 -30.66 23.65 10.94
CA THR A 23 -29.44 23.99 11.67
C THR A 23 -28.81 22.77 12.33
N ILE A 24 -29.62 21.91 12.92
CA ILE A 24 -29.16 20.66 13.58
C ILE A 24 -28.65 19.69 12.50
N LEU A 25 -29.39 19.55 11.41
CA LEU A 25 -29.02 18.72 10.26
C LEU A 25 -27.67 19.16 9.66
N LEU A 26 -27.48 20.48 9.49
CA LEU A 26 -26.22 21.05 9.01
C LEU A 26 -25.08 20.78 9.99
N ALA A 27 -25.30 20.92 11.31
CA ALA A 27 -24.28 20.67 12.32
C ALA A 27 -23.82 19.20 12.33
N VAL A 28 -24.78 18.25 12.25
CA VAL A 28 -24.48 16.81 12.18
C VAL A 28 -23.73 16.49 10.89
N LEU A 29 -24.16 17.05 9.75
CA LEU A 29 -23.49 16.85 8.47
C LEU A 29 -22.05 17.38 8.50
N LEU A 30 -21.85 18.58 9.07
CA LEU A 30 -20.52 19.16 9.23
C LEU A 30 -19.63 18.32 10.12
N GLN A 31 -20.15 17.81 11.22
CA GLN A 31 -19.40 16.94 12.13
C GLN A 31 -19.00 15.62 11.47
N LEU A 32 -19.92 15.03 10.71
CA LEU A 32 -19.65 13.83 9.93
C LEU A 32 -18.59 14.09 8.85
N PHE A 33 -18.66 15.23 8.17
CA PHE A 33 -17.66 15.66 7.19
C PHE A 33 -16.28 15.82 7.83
N ILE A 34 -16.18 16.49 8.99
CA ILE A 34 -14.92 16.67 9.72
C ILE A 34 -14.34 15.32 10.13
N ALA A 35 -15.16 14.39 10.65
CA ALA A 35 -14.71 13.07 11.03
C ALA A 35 -14.16 12.26 9.85
N LEU A 36 -14.87 12.26 8.73
CA LEU A 36 -14.46 11.59 7.50
C LEU A 36 -13.17 12.22 6.94
N PHE A 37 -13.10 13.54 6.91
CA PHE A 37 -11.94 14.27 6.41
C PHE A 37 -10.70 14.05 7.29
N SER A 38 -10.87 14.03 8.61
CA SER A 38 -9.78 13.71 9.56
C SER A 38 -9.25 12.29 9.36
N SER A 39 -10.14 11.33 9.15
CA SER A 39 -9.74 9.94 8.87
C SER A 39 -8.97 9.84 7.56
N PHE A 40 -9.43 10.54 6.53
CA PHE A 40 -8.76 10.59 5.22
C PHE A 40 -7.38 11.24 5.32
N LEU A 41 -7.27 12.36 6.05
CA LEU A 41 -5.98 13.03 6.30
C LEU A 41 -5.02 12.12 7.08
N MET A 42 -5.51 11.41 8.08
CA MET A 42 -4.67 10.51 8.88
C MET A 42 -4.09 9.38 8.03
N VAL A 43 -4.91 8.76 7.16
CA VAL A 43 -4.46 7.74 6.21
C VAL A 43 -3.46 8.34 5.21
N GLY A 44 -3.76 9.52 4.66
CA GLY A 44 -2.87 10.21 3.72
C GLY A 44 -1.52 10.59 4.33
N LEU A 45 -1.52 11.12 5.55
CA LEU A 45 -0.29 11.44 6.26
C LEU A 45 0.50 10.18 6.62
N SER A 46 -0.17 9.12 7.09
CA SER A 46 0.49 7.84 7.37
C SER A 46 1.17 7.28 6.12
N ALA A 47 0.53 7.40 4.95
CA ALA A 47 1.10 6.97 3.69
C ALA A 47 2.34 7.81 3.27
N MET A 48 2.40 9.08 3.65
CA MET A 48 3.57 9.94 3.40
C MET A 48 4.75 9.63 4.33
N TYR A 49 4.47 9.31 5.60
CA TYR A 49 5.50 9.00 6.59
C TYR A 49 5.96 7.54 6.54
N ASP A 50 5.06 6.63 6.21
CA ASP A 50 5.36 5.20 6.03
C ASP A 50 4.73 4.70 4.72
N PRO A 51 5.45 4.83 3.59
CA PRO A 51 4.98 4.33 2.30
C PRO A 51 4.64 2.84 2.31
N SER A 52 5.23 2.07 3.25
CA SER A 52 4.95 0.64 3.41
C SER A 52 3.55 0.37 3.96
N ALA A 53 2.98 1.29 4.72
CA ALA A 53 1.63 1.16 5.27
C ALA A 53 0.56 1.17 4.15
N TYR A 54 0.78 1.92 3.08
CA TYR A 54 -0.16 2.00 1.95
C TYR A 54 -0.31 0.66 1.22
N GLY A 55 0.78 -0.07 1.02
CA GLY A 55 0.74 -1.40 0.41
C GLY A 55 0.01 -2.46 1.24
N ARG A 56 0.06 -2.35 2.57
CA ARG A 56 -0.67 -3.27 3.48
C ARG A 56 -2.18 -3.01 3.49
N VAL A 57 -2.59 -1.76 3.37
CA VAL A 57 -4.01 -1.37 3.38
C VAL A 57 -4.69 -1.66 2.04
N SER A 58 -3.95 -1.52 0.93
CA SER A 58 -4.51 -1.69 -0.42
C SER A 58 -4.55 -3.15 -0.91
N GLY A 59 -3.86 -4.07 -0.24
CA GLY A 59 -3.77 -5.47 -0.68
C GLY A 59 -3.15 -5.63 -2.08
N VAL A 60 -2.44 -4.60 -2.57
CA VAL A 60 -1.84 -4.62 -3.89
C VAL A 60 -0.51 -5.39 -3.84
N GLU A 61 -0.45 -6.49 -4.57
CA GLU A 61 0.78 -7.23 -4.83
C GLU A 61 1.53 -6.60 -6.01
N TYR A 62 2.80 -6.31 -5.81
CA TYR A 62 3.66 -5.75 -6.85
C TYR A 62 4.45 -6.87 -7.55
N GLY A 63 4.28 -7.02 -8.85
CA GLY A 63 5.09 -7.92 -9.67
C GLY A 63 6.52 -7.39 -9.78
N ILE A 64 7.50 -8.17 -9.30
CA ILE A 64 8.93 -7.84 -9.38
C ILE A 64 9.64 -8.84 -10.28
N GLY A 65 10.27 -8.35 -11.33
CA GLY A 65 11.13 -9.17 -12.18
C GLY A 65 12.50 -9.36 -11.54
N ILE A 66 12.99 -10.60 -11.48
CA ILE A 66 14.33 -10.91 -10.99
C ILE A 66 15.11 -11.53 -12.13
N SER A 67 16.26 -10.93 -12.46
CA SER A 67 17.22 -11.45 -13.42
C SER A 67 18.55 -11.67 -12.74
N GLY A 68 19.05 -12.88 -12.82
CA GLY A 68 20.25 -13.37 -12.14
C GLY A 68 20.00 -14.69 -11.42
N ASN A 69 21.03 -15.24 -10.79
CA ASN A 69 20.97 -16.56 -10.16
C ASN A 69 20.91 -16.51 -8.63
N ASP A 70 20.48 -15.38 -8.07
CA ASP A 70 20.43 -15.17 -6.63
C ASP A 70 19.17 -15.80 -6.01
N SER A 71 19.33 -16.96 -5.39
CA SER A 71 18.24 -17.69 -4.71
C SER A 71 17.87 -17.05 -3.38
N VAL A 72 18.81 -16.40 -2.70
CA VAL A 72 18.59 -15.76 -1.39
C VAL A 72 17.72 -14.55 -1.54
N LEU A 73 18.00 -13.72 -2.54
CA LEU A 73 17.17 -12.55 -2.85
C LEU A 73 15.75 -12.95 -3.25
N LEU A 74 15.60 -14.03 -4.02
CA LEU A 74 14.29 -14.57 -4.39
C LEU A 74 13.49 -14.96 -3.14
N GLU A 75 14.09 -15.74 -2.24
CA GLU A 75 13.45 -16.17 -1.00
C GLU A 75 13.06 -15.00 -0.09
N LEU A 76 13.91 -13.99 0.03
CA LEU A 76 13.61 -12.79 0.81
C LEU A 76 12.42 -12.01 0.25
N LEU A 77 12.33 -11.89 -1.07
CA LEU A 77 11.21 -11.22 -1.73
C LEU A 77 9.91 -12.03 -1.65
N GLU A 78 9.97 -13.37 -1.68
CA GLU A 78 8.80 -14.23 -1.49
C GLU A 78 8.22 -14.16 -0.07
N ARG A 79 9.06 -13.89 0.92
CA ARG A 79 8.60 -13.69 2.31
C ARG A 79 7.85 -12.37 2.53
N GLU A 80 8.00 -11.41 1.63
CA GLU A 80 7.34 -10.13 1.73
C GLU A 80 5.96 -10.16 1.04
N PRO A 81 4.85 -10.07 1.78
CA PRO A 81 3.49 -10.27 1.24
C PRO A 81 3.06 -9.22 0.21
N SER A 82 3.84 -8.15 0.07
CA SER A 82 3.57 -7.09 -0.90
C SER A 82 4.18 -7.35 -2.27
N PHE A 83 5.06 -8.36 -2.38
CA PHE A 83 5.80 -8.64 -3.61
C PHE A 83 5.44 -10.00 -4.18
N ARG A 84 5.42 -10.03 -5.51
CA ARG A 84 5.28 -11.27 -6.29
C ARG A 84 6.48 -11.36 -7.23
N PRO A 85 7.54 -12.09 -6.83
CA PRO A 85 8.74 -12.19 -7.64
C PRO A 85 8.53 -13.13 -8.85
N TYR A 86 9.07 -12.73 -9.98
CA TYR A 86 9.09 -13.51 -11.22
C TYR A 86 10.51 -13.62 -11.73
N ARG A 87 11.03 -14.84 -11.83
CA ARG A 87 12.35 -15.09 -12.40
C ARG A 87 12.27 -15.07 -13.93
N MET A 88 13.04 -14.21 -14.57
CA MET A 88 13.05 -14.08 -16.02
C MET A 88 14.33 -13.40 -16.51
N ASP A 89 14.61 -13.50 -17.81
CA ASP A 89 15.74 -12.82 -18.43
C ASP A 89 15.57 -11.30 -18.38
N LEU A 90 16.69 -10.58 -18.24
CA LEU A 90 16.69 -9.11 -18.11
C LEU A 90 15.97 -8.42 -19.27
N SER A 91 16.16 -8.88 -20.49
CA SER A 91 15.52 -8.31 -21.68
C SER A 91 13.99 -8.42 -21.64
N VAL A 92 13.49 -9.58 -21.20
CA VAL A 92 12.06 -9.86 -21.04
C VAL A 92 11.49 -9.04 -19.88
N ALA A 93 12.22 -8.99 -18.76
CA ALA A 93 11.83 -8.22 -17.59
C ALA A 93 11.71 -6.73 -17.89
N LEU A 94 12.69 -6.15 -18.61
CA LEU A 94 12.65 -4.74 -19.02
C LEU A 94 11.51 -4.45 -20.01
N GLY A 95 11.20 -5.40 -20.90
CA GLY A 95 10.02 -5.31 -21.77
C GLY A 95 8.72 -5.26 -20.96
N ALA A 96 8.54 -6.18 -20.02
CA ALA A 96 7.38 -6.24 -19.12
C ALA A 96 7.28 -5.00 -18.22
N LEU A 97 8.42 -4.44 -17.77
CA LEU A 97 8.44 -3.19 -17.01
C LEU A 97 7.95 -2.01 -17.87
N LYS A 98 8.40 -1.89 -19.13
CA LYS A 98 7.91 -0.85 -20.06
C LYS A 98 6.42 -0.96 -20.33
N GLU A 99 5.89 -2.17 -20.43
CA GLU A 99 4.46 -2.44 -20.60
C GLU A 99 3.65 -2.31 -19.28
N ARG A 100 4.29 -1.91 -18.18
CA ARG A 100 3.69 -1.79 -16.84
C ARG A 100 3.08 -3.09 -16.30
N LYS A 101 3.55 -4.23 -16.78
CA LYS A 101 3.19 -5.56 -16.25
C LYS A 101 3.97 -5.90 -14.98
N LEU A 102 5.16 -5.32 -14.84
CA LEU A 102 5.98 -5.38 -13.64
C LEU A 102 6.14 -3.98 -13.04
N ALA A 103 6.25 -3.95 -11.74
CA ALA A 103 6.42 -2.70 -11.00
C ALA A 103 7.89 -2.31 -10.86
N ALA A 104 8.79 -3.31 -10.80
CA ALA A 104 10.23 -3.12 -10.78
C ALA A 104 10.96 -4.35 -11.33
N VAL A 105 12.23 -4.18 -11.69
CA VAL A 105 13.12 -5.27 -12.08
C VAL A 105 14.41 -5.15 -11.29
N ILE A 106 14.85 -6.26 -10.71
CA ILE A 106 16.12 -6.37 -10.00
C ILE A 106 17.03 -7.25 -10.83
N TRP A 107 18.19 -6.73 -11.16
CA TRP A 107 19.26 -7.49 -11.79
C TRP A 107 20.41 -7.67 -10.80
N THR A 108 20.81 -8.92 -10.58
CA THR A 108 21.98 -9.25 -9.79
C THR A 108 23.08 -9.77 -10.71
N SER A 109 24.32 -9.34 -10.48
CA SER A 109 25.46 -9.94 -11.17
C SER A 109 25.62 -11.39 -10.72
N ASP A 110 25.98 -12.29 -11.65
CA ASP A 110 26.31 -13.69 -11.37
C ASP A 110 27.65 -13.80 -10.58
N VAL A 111 27.66 -13.29 -9.37
CA VAL A 111 28.80 -13.48 -8.45
C VAL A 111 28.58 -14.79 -7.72
N ALA A 112 29.60 -15.64 -7.74
CA ALA A 112 29.57 -16.90 -7.00
C ALA A 112 29.34 -16.60 -5.50
N PRO A 113 28.54 -17.43 -4.80
CA PRO A 113 28.19 -17.20 -3.38
C PRO A 113 29.38 -17.23 -2.41
N ASP A 114 30.57 -17.61 -2.87
CA ASP A 114 31.79 -17.70 -2.07
C ASP A 114 32.71 -16.47 -2.20
N ALA A 115 32.32 -15.46 -2.97
CA ALA A 115 33.13 -14.25 -3.11
C ALA A 115 32.88 -13.32 -1.91
N GLU A 116 33.94 -12.90 -1.23
CA GLU A 116 33.91 -11.83 -0.20
C GLU A 116 33.47 -10.46 -0.77
N ASP A 117 33.21 -10.39 -2.06
CA ASP A 117 32.80 -9.16 -2.75
C ASP A 117 31.32 -8.84 -2.52
N PRO A 118 31.01 -7.57 -2.28
CA PRO A 118 29.60 -7.16 -2.04
C PRO A 118 28.76 -7.44 -3.29
N VAL A 119 27.63 -8.12 -3.09
CA VAL A 119 26.67 -8.39 -4.16
C VAL A 119 26.11 -7.07 -4.67
N THR A 120 26.33 -6.78 -5.95
CA THR A 120 25.79 -5.58 -6.59
C THR A 120 24.44 -5.89 -7.23
N ALA A 121 23.38 -5.28 -6.72
CA ALA A 121 22.05 -5.36 -7.29
C ALA A 121 21.68 -4.04 -7.98
N THR A 122 21.21 -4.12 -9.22
CA THR A 122 20.71 -2.95 -9.96
C THR A 122 19.19 -3.00 -10.02
N LEU A 123 18.56 -1.94 -9.52
CA LEU A 123 17.11 -1.78 -9.51
C LEU A 123 16.65 -0.91 -10.67
N TYR A 124 15.78 -1.43 -11.52
CA TYR A 124 15.12 -0.71 -12.60
C TYR A 124 13.67 -0.42 -12.23
N THR A 125 13.27 0.84 -12.25
CA THR A 125 11.91 1.31 -11.99
C THR A 125 11.47 2.32 -13.06
N ILE A 126 10.16 2.54 -13.18
CA ILE A 126 9.63 3.59 -14.06
C ILE A 126 9.73 4.93 -13.31
N ARG A 127 10.40 5.90 -13.93
CA ARG A 127 10.59 7.24 -13.36
C ARG A 127 9.25 8.00 -13.33
N ASN A 128 9.01 8.79 -12.28
CA ASN A 128 7.83 9.66 -12.07
C ASN A 128 6.53 8.95 -11.70
N ASP A 129 6.59 7.79 -11.08
CA ASP A 129 5.42 7.16 -10.49
C ASP A 129 5.57 7.11 -8.95
N ILE A 130 4.51 7.52 -8.23
CA ILE A 130 4.47 7.45 -6.75
C ILE A 130 4.64 5.99 -6.30
N GLN A 131 4.08 5.05 -7.06
CA GLN A 131 4.23 3.62 -6.79
C GLN A 131 5.69 3.17 -6.86
N SER A 132 6.45 3.70 -7.80
CA SER A 132 7.89 3.39 -7.95
C SER A 132 8.69 3.82 -6.73
N ALA A 133 8.39 4.97 -6.13
CA ALA A 133 9.05 5.42 -4.91
C ALA A 133 8.76 4.50 -3.72
N VAL A 134 7.50 4.06 -3.57
CA VAL A 134 7.11 3.10 -2.52
C VAL A 134 7.81 1.77 -2.68
N ILE A 135 7.89 1.26 -3.92
CA ILE A 135 8.54 -0.01 -4.26
C ILE A 135 10.04 0.08 -4.00
N GLU A 136 10.68 1.19 -4.39
CA GLU A 136 12.11 1.42 -4.16
C GLU A 136 12.46 1.38 -2.67
N VAL A 137 11.68 2.05 -1.82
CA VAL A 137 11.88 2.03 -0.36
C VAL A 137 11.72 0.61 0.19
N LYS A 138 10.68 -0.11 -0.21
CA LYS A 138 10.45 -1.49 0.24
C LYS A 138 11.53 -2.46 -0.22
N ILE A 139 11.99 -2.35 -1.47
CA ILE A 139 13.07 -3.20 -1.98
C ILE A 139 14.37 -2.89 -1.24
N LYS A 140 14.68 -1.62 -0.97
CA LYS A 140 15.84 -1.25 -0.15
C LYS A 140 15.78 -1.86 1.25
N ASP A 141 14.59 -1.87 1.87
CA ASP A 141 14.40 -2.46 3.19
C ASP A 141 14.61 -3.99 3.18
N VAL A 142 14.22 -4.67 2.12
CA VAL A 142 14.49 -6.10 1.90
C VAL A 142 15.99 -6.33 1.66
N LEU A 143 16.63 -5.51 0.84
CA LEU A 143 18.08 -5.62 0.53
C LEU A 143 18.95 -5.34 1.76
N LEU A 144 18.50 -4.51 2.70
CA LEU A 144 19.21 -4.28 3.97
C LEU A 144 19.15 -5.48 4.93
N LYS A 145 18.25 -6.43 4.68
CA LYS A 145 18.14 -7.68 5.44
C LYS A 145 18.91 -8.83 4.79
N TYR A 146 19.44 -8.59 3.59
CA TYR A 146 20.30 -9.52 2.85
C TYR A 146 21.70 -9.54 3.44
#